data_2d49d6fbaff17493039e0d6063720bb8
#
_entry.id   2d49d6fbaff17493039e0d6063720bb8
#
_cell.length_a   1.000
_cell.length_b   1.000
_cell.length_c   1.000
_cell.angle_alpha   90.00
_cell.angle_beta   90.00
_cell.angle_gamma   90.00
#
_symmetry.space_group_name_H-M   'P 1'
#
loop_
_entity.id
_entity.type
_entity.pdbx_description
1 polymer ?
#
loop_
_entity_poly.entity_id
_entity_poly.type
_entity_poly.pdbx_seq_one_letter_code
_entity_poly.pdbx_strand_id
1 'polypeptide(L)'
;NNCAVLFNLTFCSEVAYAVPSNPKLSVDKLRTIYDDYASAFYQNFSYSLQQIQCKTSEEGMFSLAVGCDDCKNAYKQWLCGVTIPRCADYSSDAPYLAVRNAGQAFINGSSLPEDSPYRQSVASNSSRNAIIDEEIKPGPYKEILPCRDICHTLVKDCPSALGFGCPEGRWMNASYGYRNSDGIITCSYLGAVYYLSLGERLGAWGWVSSLVVMWVMYML
;
A
#
# COMPACT_ATOMS: atom_id res chain seq x y z
N ASN A 1 5.26 -13.57 14.97
CA ASN A 1 4.93 -12.89 13.74
C ASN A 1 4.32 -11.53 14.05
N ASN A 2 4.86 -10.47 13.50
CA ASN A 2 4.43 -9.09 13.70
C ASN A 2 3.69 -8.52 12.49
N CYS A 3 3.18 -9.38 11.62
CA CYS A 3 2.29 -9.05 10.52
C CYS A 3 0.98 -9.82 10.64
N ALA A 4 -0.15 -9.16 10.38
CA ALA A 4 -1.47 -9.77 10.31
C ALA A 4 -2.19 -9.38 9.01
N VAL A 5 -2.91 -10.30 8.41
CA VAL A 5 -3.67 -10.00 7.18
C VAL A 5 -4.90 -9.18 7.53
N LEU A 6 -5.04 -8.01 6.88
CA LEU A 6 -6.24 -7.19 6.91
C LEU A 6 -6.98 -7.27 5.58
N PHE A 7 -8.27 -7.27 5.66
CA PHE A 7 -9.20 -7.18 4.54
C PHE A 7 -10.54 -6.65 5.02
N ASN A 8 -11.39 -6.25 4.09
CA ASN A 8 -12.74 -5.76 4.37
C ASN A 8 -12.76 -4.53 5.28
N LEU A 9 -11.85 -3.57 5.03
CA LEU A 9 -11.87 -2.25 5.64
C LEU A 9 -13.03 -1.43 5.05
N THR A 10 -13.64 -0.57 5.86
CA THR A 10 -14.78 0.24 5.43
C THR A 10 -14.35 1.37 4.49
N PHE A 11 -13.30 2.09 4.85
CA PHE A 11 -12.77 3.19 4.06
C PHE A 11 -11.73 2.73 3.05
N CYS A 12 -10.65 2.06 3.50
CA CYS A 12 -9.60 1.52 2.63
C CYS A 12 -9.95 0.11 2.11
N SER A 13 -11.11 -0.06 1.50
CA SER A 13 -11.69 -1.34 1.09
C SER A 13 -10.83 -2.20 0.15
N GLU A 14 -9.90 -1.58 -0.57
CA GLU A 14 -8.97 -2.28 -1.49
C GLU A 14 -7.74 -2.87 -0.78
N VAL A 15 -7.57 -2.62 0.52
CA VAL A 15 -6.52 -3.23 1.32
C VAL A 15 -6.90 -4.69 1.62
N ALA A 16 -6.08 -5.62 1.10
CA ALA A 16 -6.22 -7.06 1.31
C ALA A 16 -4.83 -7.71 1.36
N TYR A 17 -4.03 -7.35 2.37
CA TYR A 17 -2.67 -7.83 2.55
C TYR A 17 -2.24 -7.81 4.04
N ALA A 18 -1.06 -8.39 4.32
CA ALA A 18 -0.48 -8.37 5.65
C ALA A 18 0.03 -6.97 6.00
N VAL A 19 -0.31 -6.49 7.20
CA VAL A 19 0.07 -5.18 7.76
C VAL A 19 0.84 -5.37 9.07
N PRO A 20 1.64 -4.37 9.51
CA PRO A 20 2.27 -4.42 10.82
C PRO A 20 1.25 -4.59 11.93
N SER A 21 1.47 -5.54 12.81
CA SER A 21 0.56 -5.89 13.89
C SER A 21 1.28 -6.31 15.16
N ASN A 22 0.51 -6.38 16.25
CA ASN A 22 0.96 -6.89 17.53
C ASN A 22 -0.03 -7.97 17.98
N PRO A 23 0.42 -9.16 18.41
CA PRO A 23 -0.46 -10.23 18.90
C PRO A 23 -1.37 -9.84 20.07
N LYS A 24 -1.07 -8.72 20.75
CA LYS A 24 -1.92 -8.18 21.82
C LYS A 24 -3.16 -7.47 21.29
N LEU A 25 -3.20 -7.14 19.99
CA LEU A 25 -4.32 -6.48 19.34
C LEU A 25 -5.18 -7.49 18.58
N SER A 26 -6.50 -7.41 18.74
CA SER A 26 -7.41 -8.14 17.88
C SER A 26 -7.39 -7.59 16.45
N VAL A 27 -7.74 -8.43 15.48
CA VAL A 27 -7.83 -8.01 14.06
C VAL A 27 -8.83 -6.86 13.88
N ASP A 28 -9.94 -6.87 14.63
CA ASP A 28 -10.94 -5.81 14.55
C ASP A 28 -10.42 -4.48 15.10
N LYS A 29 -9.68 -4.52 16.23
CA LYS A 29 -9.03 -3.32 16.76
C LYS A 29 -7.99 -2.78 15.78
N LEU A 30 -7.24 -3.66 15.13
CA LEU A 30 -6.25 -3.28 14.12
C LEU A 30 -6.91 -2.63 12.89
N ARG A 31 -8.05 -3.17 12.43
CA ARG A 31 -8.86 -2.54 11.37
C ARG A 31 -9.29 -1.12 11.74
N THR A 32 -9.85 -0.96 12.93
CA THR A 32 -10.28 0.36 13.42
C THR A 32 -9.12 1.35 13.43
N ILE A 33 -7.97 0.98 13.99
CA ILE A 33 -6.81 1.88 14.07
C ILE A 33 -6.39 2.37 12.68
N TYR A 34 -6.22 1.47 11.72
CA TYR A 34 -5.75 1.84 10.38
C TYR A 34 -6.81 2.60 9.57
N ASP A 35 -8.05 2.12 9.58
CA ASP A 35 -9.11 2.66 8.74
C ASP A 35 -9.59 4.04 9.22
N ASP A 36 -9.75 4.22 10.53
CA ASP A 36 -10.15 5.50 11.13
C ASP A 36 -9.06 6.56 10.91
N TYR A 37 -7.78 6.17 11.05
CA TYR A 37 -6.67 7.08 10.77
C TYR A 37 -6.69 7.57 9.33
N ALA A 38 -6.78 6.67 8.36
CA ALA A 38 -6.83 7.02 6.94
C ALA A 38 -8.08 7.88 6.62
N SER A 39 -9.25 7.50 7.15
CA SER A 39 -10.49 8.22 6.96
C SER A 39 -10.44 9.66 7.49
N ALA A 40 -9.85 9.88 8.66
CA ALA A 40 -9.69 11.21 9.24
C ALA A 40 -8.81 12.14 8.36
N PHE A 41 -7.70 11.63 7.85
CA PHE A 41 -6.86 12.40 6.92
C PHE A 41 -7.58 12.72 5.60
N TYR A 42 -8.35 11.77 5.09
CA TYR A 42 -9.13 12.01 3.88
C TYR A 42 -10.21 13.08 4.07
N GLN A 43 -10.84 13.14 5.24
CA GLN A 43 -11.83 14.20 5.54
C GLN A 43 -11.16 15.59 5.50
N ASN A 44 -9.99 15.75 6.13
CA ASN A 44 -9.24 17.00 6.10
C ASN A 44 -8.86 17.40 4.66
N PHE A 45 -8.39 16.44 3.85
CA PHE A 45 -8.14 16.67 2.43
C PHE A 45 -9.40 17.10 1.68
N SER A 46 -10.54 16.47 1.94
CA SER A 46 -11.81 16.79 1.29
C SER A 46 -12.25 18.23 1.55
N TYR A 47 -12.02 18.75 2.76
CA TYR A 47 -12.29 20.16 3.06
C TYR A 47 -11.37 21.10 2.29
N SER A 48 -10.09 20.76 2.17
CA SER A 48 -9.13 21.54 1.39
C SER A 48 -9.50 21.56 -0.11
N LEU A 49 -9.90 20.41 -0.64
CA LEU A 49 -10.28 20.28 -2.05
C LEU A 49 -11.56 21.07 -2.38
N GLN A 50 -12.52 21.19 -1.44
CA GLN A 50 -13.73 21.98 -1.64
C GLN A 50 -13.46 23.48 -1.83
N GLN A 51 -12.31 23.97 -1.40
CA GLN A 51 -11.91 25.36 -1.59
C GLN A 51 -11.30 25.63 -2.97
N ILE A 52 -11.08 24.59 -3.77
CA ILE A 52 -10.44 24.68 -5.08
C ILE A 52 -11.49 24.42 -6.17
N GLN A 53 -11.53 25.31 -7.15
CA GLN A 53 -12.38 25.16 -8.32
C GLN A 53 -11.77 24.14 -9.29
N CYS A 54 -12.12 22.86 -9.15
CA CYS A 54 -11.69 21.79 -10.05
C CYS A 54 -12.82 21.29 -11.00
N LYS A 55 -13.92 22.05 -11.10
CA LYS A 55 -14.94 21.87 -12.13
C LYS A 55 -14.97 23.13 -12.97
N THR A 56 -14.74 22.99 -14.28
CA THR A 56 -14.99 24.07 -15.24
C THR A 56 -16.46 24.05 -15.66
N SER A 57 -17.09 25.23 -15.84
CA SER A 57 -18.40 25.32 -16.45
C SER A 57 -18.36 24.78 -17.88
N GLU A 58 -19.45 24.22 -18.37
CA GLU A 58 -19.58 23.73 -19.76
C GLU A 58 -19.21 24.77 -20.81
N GLU A 59 -19.28 26.06 -20.45
CA GLU A 59 -18.92 27.20 -21.30
C GLU A 59 -17.45 27.61 -21.23
N GLY A 60 -16.64 26.94 -20.39
CA GLY A 60 -15.21 27.21 -20.29
C GLY A 60 -14.46 26.75 -21.54
N MET A 61 -13.59 27.64 -22.09
CA MET A 61 -12.78 27.35 -23.27
C MET A 61 -11.83 26.17 -23.12
N PHE A 62 -11.58 25.70 -21.87
CA PHE A 62 -10.73 24.55 -21.52
C PHE A 62 -11.47 23.70 -20.52
N SER A 63 -11.83 22.48 -20.89
CA SER A 63 -12.24 21.46 -19.93
C SER A 63 -10.99 20.83 -19.31
N LEU A 64 -10.97 20.67 -17.98
CA LEU A 64 -9.96 19.88 -17.33
C LEU A 64 -10.17 18.41 -17.72
N ALA A 65 -9.12 17.77 -18.22
CA ALA A 65 -9.15 16.33 -18.54
C ALA A 65 -9.37 15.48 -17.28
N VAL A 66 -9.14 16.07 -16.10
CA VAL A 66 -9.21 15.41 -14.78
C VAL A 66 -9.99 16.33 -13.84
N GLY A 67 -10.99 15.77 -13.16
CA GLY A 67 -11.87 16.53 -12.26
C GLY A 67 -11.57 16.33 -10.77
N CYS A 68 -12.40 16.96 -9.91
CA CYS A 68 -12.32 16.78 -8.46
C CYS A 68 -12.45 15.33 -8.02
N ASP A 69 -13.25 14.54 -8.69
CA ASP A 69 -13.50 13.15 -8.29
C ASP A 69 -12.31 12.25 -8.63
N ASP A 70 -11.59 12.53 -9.73
CA ASP A 70 -10.33 11.85 -10.05
C ASP A 70 -9.26 12.14 -8.99
N CYS A 71 -9.12 13.41 -8.60
CA CYS A 71 -8.21 13.80 -7.51
C CYS A 71 -8.58 13.14 -6.18
N LYS A 72 -9.87 13.05 -5.83
CA LYS A 72 -10.32 12.35 -4.61
C LYS A 72 -9.95 10.87 -4.64
N ASN A 73 -10.14 10.21 -5.77
CA ASN A 73 -9.81 8.81 -5.94
C ASN A 73 -8.30 8.58 -5.88
N ALA A 74 -7.51 9.40 -6.58
CA ALA A 74 -6.05 9.34 -6.54
C ALA A 74 -5.50 9.57 -5.13
N TYR A 75 -6.04 10.56 -4.41
CA TYR A 75 -5.65 10.84 -3.03
C TYR A 75 -6.02 9.68 -2.09
N LYS A 76 -7.22 9.10 -2.22
CA LYS A 76 -7.64 7.96 -1.40
C LYS A 76 -6.74 6.75 -1.62
N GLN A 77 -6.43 6.42 -2.88
CA GLN A 77 -5.53 5.30 -3.19
C GLN A 77 -4.13 5.53 -2.64
N TRP A 78 -3.59 6.73 -2.84
CA TRP A 78 -2.29 7.10 -2.27
C TRP A 78 -2.31 7.02 -0.75
N LEU A 79 -3.30 7.62 -0.10
CA LEU A 79 -3.43 7.67 1.36
C LEU A 79 -3.51 6.26 1.96
N CYS A 80 -4.40 5.39 1.46
CA CYS A 80 -4.51 4.01 1.94
C CYS A 80 -3.20 3.23 1.73
N GLY A 81 -2.52 3.42 0.58
CA GLY A 81 -1.27 2.75 0.28
C GLY A 81 -0.08 3.19 1.15
N VAL A 82 -0.06 4.47 1.59
CA VAL A 82 1.04 4.99 2.41
C VAL A 82 0.78 4.91 3.92
N THR A 83 -0.49 4.97 4.35
CA THR A 83 -0.83 4.90 5.78
C THR A 83 -0.97 3.47 6.29
N ILE A 84 -1.26 2.51 5.42
CA ILE A 84 -1.41 1.09 5.73
C ILE A 84 -0.31 0.31 5.01
N PRO A 85 0.92 0.24 5.56
CA PRO A 85 2.04 -0.38 4.88
C PRO A 85 1.87 -1.89 4.76
N ARG A 86 2.30 -2.46 3.63
CA ARG A 86 2.33 -3.90 3.44
C ARG A 86 3.52 -4.49 4.16
N CYS A 87 3.23 -5.39 5.10
CA CYS A 87 4.20 -6.02 6.00
C CYS A 87 4.73 -7.32 5.41
N ALA A 88 6.03 -7.52 5.51
CA ALA A 88 6.69 -8.81 5.37
C ALA A 88 7.40 -9.17 6.68
N ASP A 89 7.54 -10.46 6.94
CA ASP A 89 8.26 -10.96 8.11
C ASP A 89 9.71 -10.46 8.11
N TYR A 90 10.23 -10.16 9.29
CA TYR A 90 11.59 -9.64 9.43
C TYR A 90 12.66 -10.61 8.89
N SER A 91 12.40 -11.91 8.92
CA SER A 91 13.29 -12.95 8.39
C SER A 91 13.33 -13.04 6.86
N SER A 92 12.43 -12.38 6.15
CA SER A 92 12.40 -12.37 4.67
C SER A 92 13.58 -11.59 4.10
N ASP A 93 14.31 -12.13 3.13
CA ASP A 93 15.53 -11.53 2.56
C ASP A 93 15.36 -10.97 1.14
N ALA A 94 14.12 -10.74 0.71
CA ALA A 94 13.89 -10.17 -0.60
C ALA A 94 14.49 -8.73 -0.72
N PRO A 95 15.22 -8.43 -1.80
CA PRO A 95 16.03 -7.21 -1.91
C PRO A 95 15.22 -5.91 -2.01
N TYR A 96 13.93 -6.01 -2.29
CA TYR A 96 13.02 -4.88 -2.39
C TYR A 96 12.33 -4.51 -1.06
N LEU A 97 12.66 -5.23 0.02
CA LEU A 97 12.08 -4.99 1.34
C LEU A 97 12.85 -3.89 2.09
N ALA A 98 12.12 -2.97 2.68
CA ALA A 98 12.66 -1.93 3.52
C ALA A 98 12.47 -2.28 5.01
N VAL A 99 13.55 -2.24 5.79
CA VAL A 99 13.47 -2.40 7.25
C VAL A 99 12.81 -1.17 7.86
N ARG A 100 11.87 -1.40 8.76
CA ARG A 100 11.15 -0.37 9.50
C ARG A 100 11.14 -0.68 11.00
N ASN A 101 10.98 0.38 11.78
CA ASN A 101 10.80 0.33 13.23
C ASN A 101 11.97 -0.35 13.97
N ALA A 102 13.19 -0.20 13.43
CA ALA A 102 14.40 -0.80 13.98
C ALA A 102 14.76 -0.28 15.40
N GLY A 103 14.20 0.84 15.81
CA GLY A 103 14.39 1.43 17.14
C GLY A 103 13.60 0.72 18.25
N GLN A 104 12.56 -0.03 17.91
CA GLN A 104 11.74 -0.75 18.88
C GLN A 104 12.28 -2.16 19.17
N ALA A 105 11.87 -2.72 20.30
CA ALA A 105 12.10 -4.12 20.61
C ALA A 105 11.15 -5.02 19.82
N PHE A 106 11.59 -6.23 19.47
CA PHE A 106 10.72 -7.29 18.97
C PHE A 106 9.69 -7.69 20.05
N ILE A 107 8.63 -8.36 19.61
CA ILE A 107 7.54 -8.84 20.52
C ILE A 107 8.07 -9.77 21.62
N ASN A 108 9.15 -10.50 21.37
CA ASN A 108 9.83 -11.35 22.35
C ASN A 108 10.73 -10.58 23.34
N GLY A 109 10.80 -9.26 23.24
CA GLY A 109 11.61 -8.38 24.09
C GLY A 109 13.08 -8.21 23.64
N SER A 110 13.54 -8.92 22.62
CA SER A 110 14.89 -8.68 22.05
C SER A 110 14.88 -7.39 21.21
N SER A 111 16.06 -6.80 21.03
CA SER A 111 16.24 -5.60 20.20
C SER A 111 17.35 -5.82 19.19
N LEU A 112 17.32 -5.05 18.10
CA LEU A 112 18.46 -5.00 17.20
C LEU A 112 19.67 -4.38 17.93
N PRO A 113 20.91 -4.78 17.59
CA PRO A 113 22.12 -4.18 18.12
C PRO A 113 22.12 -2.64 17.98
N GLU A 114 22.71 -1.94 18.93
CA GLU A 114 22.74 -0.46 18.90
C GLU A 114 23.53 0.09 17.72
N ASP A 115 24.56 -0.63 17.29
CA ASP A 115 25.40 -0.31 16.13
C ASP A 115 24.76 -0.74 14.80
N SER A 116 23.57 -1.32 14.81
CA SER A 116 22.87 -1.71 13.58
C SER A 116 22.67 -0.50 12.66
N PRO A 117 23.05 -0.58 11.36
CA PRO A 117 22.84 0.50 10.40
C PRO A 117 21.37 0.89 10.24
N TYR A 118 20.45 -0.01 10.52
CA TYR A 118 19.02 0.26 10.48
C TYR A 118 18.56 1.18 11.62
N ARG A 119 19.17 1.09 12.81
CA ARG A 119 18.89 1.99 13.94
C ARG A 119 19.47 3.39 13.74
N GLN A 120 20.52 3.49 12.94
CA GLN A 120 21.19 4.77 12.59
C GLN A 120 20.47 5.49 11.44
N SER A 121 19.63 4.82 10.69
CA SER A 121 18.90 5.39 9.55
C SER A 121 17.54 5.94 9.98
N VAL A 122 17.30 7.22 9.74
CA VAL A 122 15.99 7.84 9.97
C VAL A 122 14.87 7.10 9.22
N ALA A 123 15.15 6.60 8.03
CA ALA A 123 14.16 5.89 7.22
C ALA A 123 13.81 4.50 7.77
N SER A 124 14.68 3.87 8.56
CA SER A 124 14.50 2.50 9.06
C SER A 124 14.21 2.45 10.57
N ASN A 125 14.59 3.51 11.32
CA ASN A 125 14.47 3.54 12.76
C ASN A 125 13.02 3.58 13.26
N SER A 126 12.12 4.18 12.48
CA SER A 126 10.68 4.29 12.75
C SER A 126 9.86 3.72 11.62
N SER A 127 8.56 3.54 11.86
CA SER A 127 7.59 3.23 10.82
C SER A 127 7.29 4.47 9.96
N ARG A 128 6.71 4.24 8.81
CA ARG A 128 6.24 5.29 7.90
C ARG A 128 5.18 6.21 8.54
N ASN A 129 4.38 5.65 9.44
CA ASN A 129 3.27 6.29 10.10
C ASN A 129 3.43 6.15 11.62
N ALA A 130 3.42 7.27 12.35
CA ALA A 130 3.64 7.30 13.79
C ALA A 130 2.66 6.44 14.59
N ILE A 131 1.40 6.30 14.13
CA ILE A 131 0.40 5.47 14.80
C ILE A 131 0.82 3.99 14.93
N ILE A 132 1.64 3.51 13.98
CA ILE A 132 2.18 2.14 14.02
C ILE A 132 3.14 1.99 15.21
N ASP A 133 3.97 3.01 15.44
CA ASP A 133 4.98 3.00 16.49
C ASP A 133 4.38 3.29 17.87
N GLU A 134 3.33 4.09 17.93
CA GLU A 134 2.71 4.56 19.17
C GLU A 134 1.59 3.64 19.69
N GLU A 135 0.72 3.16 18.80
CA GLU A 135 -0.45 2.36 19.19
C GLU A 135 -0.27 0.88 18.92
N ILE A 136 0.26 0.49 17.75
CA ILE A 136 0.37 -0.91 17.34
C ILE A 136 1.59 -1.57 17.96
N LYS A 137 2.74 -0.92 17.90
CA LYS A 137 4.03 -1.38 18.46
C LYS A 137 4.42 -2.79 17.97
N PRO A 138 4.57 -2.98 16.66
CA PRO A 138 4.87 -4.30 16.08
C PRO A 138 6.30 -4.76 16.33
N GLY A 139 7.20 -3.88 16.78
CA GLY A 139 8.64 -4.09 16.75
C GLY A 139 9.20 -3.99 15.32
N PRO A 140 10.47 -4.35 15.08
CA PRO A 140 11.06 -4.32 13.75
C PRO A 140 10.33 -5.23 12.77
N TYR A 141 10.04 -4.71 11.57
CA TYR A 141 9.43 -5.46 10.47
C TYR A 141 10.03 -5.05 9.13
N LYS A 142 9.71 -5.76 8.07
CA LYS A 142 10.07 -5.38 6.70
C LYS A 142 8.83 -4.90 5.95
N GLU A 143 8.98 -3.79 5.23
CA GLU A 143 7.92 -3.16 4.45
C GLU A 143 8.14 -3.42 2.97
N ILE A 144 7.08 -3.84 2.26
CA ILE A 144 7.01 -3.73 0.82
C ILE A 144 6.55 -2.31 0.53
N LEU A 145 7.45 -1.47 0.03
CA LEU A 145 7.18 -0.06 -0.22
C LEU A 145 6.02 0.13 -1.20
N PRO A 146 5.17 1.17 -1.03
CA PRO A 146 4.14 1.49 -2.02
C PRO A 146 4.77 1.76 -3.38
N CYS A 147 4.09 1.40 -4.45
CA CYS A 147 4.57 1.66 -5.81
C CYS A 147 4.60 3.16 -6.08
N ARG A 148 5.66 3.65 -6.73
CA ARG A 148 5.79 5.09 -7.05
C ARG A 148 4.68 5.62 -7.96
N ASP A 149 4.03 4.73 -8.72
CA ASP A 149 2.92 5.08 -9.61
C ASP A 149 1.81 5.82 -8.86
N ILE A 150 1.48 5.39 -7.62
CA ILE A 150 0.41 6.03 -6.84
C ILE A 150 0.74 7.49 -6.48
N CYS A 151 2.03 7.81 -6.26
CA CYS A 151 2.44 9.19 -6.06
C CYS A 151 2.31 10.01 -7.34
N HIS A 152 2.78 9.48 -8.47
CA HIS A 152 2.69 10.18 -9.76
C HIS A 152 1.23 10.38 -10.20
N THR A 153 0.36 9.39 -9.96
CA THR A 153 -1.07 9.51 -10.22
C THR A 153 -1.69 10.63 -9.38
N LEU A 154 -1.35 10.72 -8.09
CA LEU A 154 -1.81 11.81 -7.22
C LEU A 154 -1.43 13.19 -7.76
N VAL A 155 -0.15 13.37 -8.12
CA VAL A 155 0.35 14.65 -8.64
C VAL A 155 -0.29 14.99 -9.99
N LYS A 156 -0.53 13.99 -10.83
CA LYS A 156 -1.14 14.18 -12.16
C LYS A 156 -2.62 14.52 -12.06
N ASP A 157 -3.35 13.84 -11.16
CA ASP A 157 -4.82 13.89 -11.14
C ASP A 157 -5.37 14.94 -10.14
N CYS A 158 -4.48 15.63 -9.40
CA CYS A 158 -4.87 16.67 -8.47
C CYS A 158 -4.44 18.08 -8.97
N PRO A 159 -5.22 19.11 -8.63
CA PRO A 159 -4.87 20.49 -8.95
C PRO A 159 -3.52 20.90 -8.37
N SER A 160 -2.71 21.60 -9.17
CA SER A 160 -1.37 22.10 -8.74
C SER A 160 -1.43 23.01 -7.51
N ALA A 161 -2.58 23.67 -7.29
CA ALA A 161 -2.80 24.51 -6.10
C ALA A 161 -2.73 23.74 -4.77
N LEU A 162 -2.91 22.41 -4.79
CA LEU A 162 -2.71 21.57 -3.60
C LEU A 162 -1.24 21.32 -3.26
N GLY A 163 -0.32 21.64 -4.17
CA GLY A 163 1.11 21.55 -3.93
C GLY A 163 1.65 20.12 -3.76
N PHE A 164 0.94 19.09 -4.25
CA PHE A 164 1.45 17.72 -4.20
C PHE A 164 2.70 17.56 -5.05
N GLY A 165 3.69 16.86 -4.50
CA GLY A 165 4.93 16.52 -5.19
C GLY A 165 5.43 15.16 -4.75
N CYS A 166 6.05 14.42 -5.67
CA CYS A 166 6.73 13.18 -5.33
C CYS A 166 8.17 13.46 -4.94
N PRO A 167 8.73 12.75 -3.94
CA PRO A 167 10.13 12.89 -3.59
C PRO A 167 11.04 12.48 -4.75
N GLU A 168 12.26 12.99 -4.79
CA GLU A 168 13.23 12.72 -5.84
C GLU A 168 14.48 11.99 -5.31
N GLY A 169 15.21 11.37 -6.23
CA GLY A 169 16.49 10.72 -5.96
C GLY A 169 16.42 9.69 -4.83
N ARG A 170 17.32 9.80 -3.86
CA ARG A 170 17.42 8.87 -2.72
C ARG A 170 16.12 8.80 -1.88
N TRP A 171 15.40 9.90 -1.80
CA TRP A 171 14.16 9.98 -1.02
C TRP A 171 13.02 9.22 -1.68
N MET A 172 12.98 9.21 -3.02
CA MET A 172 12.05 8.36 -3.78
C MET A 172 12.30 6.89 -3.46
N ASN A 173 13.54 6.44 -3.53
CA ASN A 173 13.91 5.04 -3.29
C ASN A 173 13.68 4.58 -1.84
N ALA A 174 13.76 5.50 -0.87
CA ALA A 174 13.46 5.21 0.54
C ALA A 174 11.95 5.17 0.84
N SER A 175 11.13 5.78 -0.02
CA SER A 175 9.69 5.96 0.21
C SER A 175 8.82 5.10 -0.68
N TYR A 176 9.27 4.78 -1.91
CA TYR A 176 8.50 4.08 -2.93
C TYR A 176 9.32 3.00 -3.62
N GLY A 177 8.65 1.92 -3.98
CA GLY A 177 9.21 0.83 -4.78
C GLY A 177 8.82 0.93 -6.25
N TYR A 178 9.36 0.01 -7.05
CA TYR A 178 9.13 -0.09 -8.48
C TYR A 178 8.35 -1.35 -8.81
N ARG A 179 7.44 -1.28 -9.77
CA ARG A 179 6.84 -2.48 -10.36
C ARG A 179 7.87 -3.20 -11.21
N ASN A 180 7.93 -4.50 -11.03
CA ASN A 180 8.71 -5.38 -11.92
C ASN A 180 7.81 -5.91 -13.04
N SER A 181 8.40 -6.16 -14.22
CA SER A 181 7.71 -6.70 -15.39
C SER A 181 7.47 -8.22 -15.34
N ASP A 182 8.16 -8.92 -14.44
CA ASP A 182 8.18 -10.39 -14.33
C ASP A 182 7.02 -10.96 -13.47
N GLY A 183 6.04 -10.13 -13.09
CA GLY A 183 4.90 -10.55 -12.30
C GLY A 183 5.20 -10.71 -10.80
N ILE A 184 6.45 -10.50 -10.37
CA ILE A 184 6.83 -10.49 -8.95
C ILE A 184 6.37 -9.17 -8.33
N ILE A 185 5.70 -9.24 -7.18
CA ILE A 185 5.29 -8.05 -6.43
C ILE A 185 6.50 -7.48 -5.68
N THR A 186 7.12 -6.46 -6.25
CA THR A 186 8.27 -5.75 -5.69
C THR A 186 7.88 -4.43 -5.01
N CYS A 187 6.65 -3.97 -5.21
CA CYS A 187 6.08 -2.83 -4.53
C CYS A 187 4.59 -3.06 -4.23
N SER A 188 4.08 -2.40 -3.19
CA SER A 188 2.69 -2.51 -2.75
C SER A 188 1.77 -1.60 -3.57
N TYR A 189 0.69 -2.13 -4.08
CA TYR A 189 -0.43 -1.40 -4.68
C TYR A 189 -1.75 -2.01 -4.23
N LEU A 190 -2.79 -1.19 -4.18
CA LEU A 190 -4.11 -1.61 -3.75
C LEU A 190 -4.74 -2.56 -4.78
N GLY A 191 -5.52 -3.53 -4.30
CA GLY A 191 -6.18 -4.50 -5.16
C GLY A 191 -5.28 -5.59 -5.76
N ALA A 192 -3.97 -5.61 -5.46
CA ALA A 192 -3.02 -6.59 -6.01
C ALA A 192 -3.45 -8.06 -5.84
N VAL A 193 -4.07 -8.38 -4.71
CA VAL A 193 -4.53 -9.75 -4.40
C VAL A 193 -5.62 -10.21 -5.34
N TYR A 194 -6.53 -9.32 -5.76
CA TYR A 194 -7.62 -9.68 -6.67
C TYR A 194 -7.12 -10.04 -8.07
N TYR A 195 -6.09 -9.37 -8.56
CA TYR A 195 -5.52 -9.66 -9.88
C TYR A 195 -4.78 -11.01 -9.91
N LEU A 196 -4.05 -11.36 -8.86
CA LEU A 196 -3.36 -12.65 -8.77
C LEU A 196 -4.34 -13.83 -8.70
N SER A 197 -5.45 -13.69 -7.96
CA SER A 197 -6.49 -14.73 -7.84
C SER A 197 -7.21 -15.02 -9.16
N LEU A 198 -7.38 -14.01 -10.00
CA LEU A 198 -8.00 -14.18 -11.34
C LEU A 198 -7.07 -14.93 -12.32
N GLY A 199 -5.76 -14.69 -12.27
CA GLY A 199 -4.78 -15.38 -13.12
C GLY A 199 -4.70 -16.88 -12.86
N GLU A 200 -4.73 -17.30 -11.60
CA GLU A 200 -4.73 -18.73 -11.24
C GLU A 200 -6.02 -19.46 -11.69
N ARG A 201 -7.17 -18.81 -11.61
CA ARG A 201 -8.45 -19.42 -12.07
C ARG A 201 -8.50 -19.65 -13.55
N LEU A 202 -7.91 -18.76 -14.36
CA LEU A 202 -7.86 -18.95 -15.82
C LEU A 202 -6.87 -20.06 -16.24
N GLY A 203 -5.77 -20.24 -15.48
CA GLY A 203 -4.81 -21.32 -15.72
C GLY A 203 -5.38 -22.71 -15.46
N ALA A 204 -6.19 -22.89 -14.41
CA ALA A 204 -6.78 -24.16 -14.04
C ALA A 204 -7.82 -24.66 -15.07
N TRP A 205 -8.57 -23.76 -15.72
CA TRP A 205 -9.56 -24.11 -16.73
C TRP A 205 -8.92 -24.53 -18.07
N GLY A 206 -7.75 -24.01 -18.41
CA GLY A 206 -7.02 -24.37 -19.63
C GLY A 206 -6.58 -25.85 -19.66
N TRP A 207 -6.21 -26.41 -18.52
CA TRP A 207 -5.77 -27.81 -18.42
C TRP A 207 -6.95 -28.78 -18.48
N VAL A 208 -8.08 -28.47 -17.90
CA VAL A 208 -9.27 -29.32 -17.93
C VAL A 208 -9.86 -29.40 -19.34
N SER A 209 -9.88 -28.28 -20.07
CA SER A 209 -10.38 -28.26 -21.46
C SER A 209 -9.50 -29.09 -22.40
N SER A 210 -8.18 -29.10 -22.22
CA SER A 210 -7.27 -29.91 -23.06
C SER A 210 -7.43 -31.41 -22.82
N LEU A 211 -7.69 -31.83 -21.60
CA LEU A 211 -7.90 -33.26 -21.30
C LEU A 211 -9.24 -33.77 -21.82
N VAL A 212 -10.29 -32.96 -21.79
CA VAL A 212 -11.60 -33.35 -22.33
C VAL A 212 -11.56 -33.47 -23.85
N VAL A 213 -10.85 -32.57 -24.56
CA VAL A 213 -10.71 -32.65 -26.03
C VAL A 213 -9.89 -33.88 -26.44
N MET A 214 -8.84 -34.25 -25.70
CA MET A 214 -8.07 -35.47 -25.98
C MET A 214 -8.91 -36.75 -25.78
N TRP A 215 -9.79 -36.78 -24.77
CA TRP A 215 -10.65 -37.95 -24.52
C TRP A 215 -11.72 -38.14 -25.61
N VAL A 216 -12.29 -37.07 -26.12
CA VAL A 216 -13.27 -37.13 -27.22
C VAL A 216 -12.63 -37.57 -28.55
N MET A 217 -11.39 -37.20 -28.82
CA MET A 217 -10.66 -37.65 -30.03
C MET A 217 -10.19 -39.10 -29.95
N TYR A 218 -10.15 -39.73 -28.80
CA TYR A 218 -9.76 -41.13 -28.62
C TYR A 218 -10.97 -42.09 -28.71
N MET A 219 -12.19 -41.57 -28.69
CA MET A 219 -13.44 -42.34 -28.74
C MET A 219 -14.16 -42.24 -30.10
N LEU A 220 -13.61 -41.48 -31.06
CA LEU A 220 -14.05 -41.41 -32.47
C LEU A 220 -13.05 -42.11 -33.38
#